data_198e7a3f9eb96a61efc9eb401a8b34a4
#
_entry.id   198e7a3f9eb96a61efc9eb401a8b34a4
#
_cell.length_a   1.000
_cell.length_b   1.000
_cell.length_c   1.000
_cell.angle_alpha   90.00
_cell.angle_beta   90.00
_cell.angle_gamma   90.00
#
_symmetry.space_group_name_H-M   'P 1'
#
loop_
_entity.id
_entity.type
_entity.pdbx_description
1 polymer ?
#
loop_
_entity_poly.entity_id
_entity_poly.type
_entity_poly.pdbx_seq_one_letter_code
_entity_poly.pdbx_strand_id
1 'polypeptide(L)'
;LWEMDTVSGEQFPEIAADMGTPNEDFTEWTVKIREGIKWSDGEDLNADDVVFTFNMIKENDKIGASAATNLYIDKVEKVDDYTVKFTMKESFPRFTQRYGITVWGTDYRIVPEHIYSQQADVTTFKDEQPVVAGPYTVEDYDSNGDWILYKLRDDWKESTLGVVGTEHYNYSEDQVPAEYVWFRYLGDSSSRQMQMVSNEVDILCEVTMEELQAMQSSNDKINAWYNEFPYATMDDPGAKGLVFSQGQGAPYDNPDFRWAIVLALDIDLSLIHI
;
A
#
# COMPACT_ATOMS: atom_id res chain seq x y z
N LEU A 1 -9.10 -0.36 -2.44
CA LEU A 1 -10.13 -0.71 -3.45
C LEU A 1 -9.54 -1.47 -4.63
N TRP A 2 -8.42 -1.01 -5.16
CA TRP A 2 -7.67 -1.63 -6.25
C TRP A 2 -6.24 -1.82 -5.82
N GLU A 3 -5.55 -2.74 -6.45
CA GLU A 3 -4.16 -3.07 -6.22
C GLU A 3 -3.37 -2.88 -7.52
N MET A 4 -2.06 -2.84 -7.43
CA MET A 4 -1.18 -2.81 -8.58
C MET A 4 -0.10 -3.87 -8.44
N ASP A 5 0.07 -4.68 -9.47
CA ASP A 5 1.23 -5.54 -9.57
C ASP A 5 2.49 -4.68 -9.75
N THR A 6 3.38 -4.71 -8.79
CA THR A 6 4.57 -3.85 -8.75
C THR A 6 5.64 -4.23 -9.78
N VAL A 7 5.51 -5.37 -10.44
CA VAL A 7 6.43 -5.82 -11.50
C VAL A 7 5.91 -5.44 -12.88
N SER A 8 4.62 -5.67 -13.14
CA SER A 8 4.01 -5.38 -14.44
C SER A 8 3.40 -3.97 -14.52
N GLY A 9 3.11 -3.33 -13.40
CA GLY A 9 2.32 -2.10 -13.33
C GLY A 9 0.83 -2.29 -13.62
N GLU A 10 0.36 -3.53 -13.75
CA GLU A 10 -1.04 -3.85 -14.01
C GLU A 10 -1.88 -3.57 -12.76
N GLN A 11 -3.02 -2.88 -12.98
CA GLN A 11 -3.96 -2.57 -11.91
C GLN A 11 -5.11 -3.59 -11.94
N PHE A 12 -5.50 -4.05 -10.77
CA PHE A 12 -6.58 -5.02 -10.63
C PHE A 12 -7.50 -4.70 -9.43
N PRO A 13 -8.77 -5.12 -9.49
CA PRO A 13 -9.70 -4.91 -8.39
C PRO A 13 -9.37 -5.85 -7.21
N GLU A 14 -9.41 -5.30 -5.98
CA GLU A 14 -9.24 -6.03 -4.73
C GLU A 14 -10.54 -6.00 -3.90
N ILE A 15 -10.77 -4.96 -3.07
CA ILE A 15 -12.05 -4.73 -2.40
C ILE A 15 -13.14 -4.33 -3.39
N ALA A 16 -12.79 -3.56 -4.40
CA ALA A 16 -13.69 -3.33 -5.53
C ALA A 16 -13.85 -4.60 -6.37
N ALA A 17 -15.03 -4.83 -6.91
CA ALA A 17 -15.32 -5.98 -7.77
C ALA A 17 -14.92 -5.74 -9.23
N ASP A 18 -14.73 -4.48 -9.62
CA ASP A 18 -14.30 -4.05 -10.96
C ASP A 18 -13.48 -2.76 -10.90
N MET A 19 -13.01 -2.27 -12.04
CA MET A 19 -12.23 -1.03 -12.12
C MET A 19 -13.07 0.26 -11.98
N GLY A 20 -14.33 0.13 -11.59
CA GLY A 20 -15.27 1.24 -11.52
C GLY A 20 -15.75 1.69 -12.90
N THR A 21 -16.96 2.26 -12.94
CA THR A 21 -17.61 2.71 -14.18
C THR A 21 -17.83 4.22 -14.11
N PRO A 22 -17.17 5.02 -14.96
CA PRO A 22 -17.44 6.44 -15.05
C PRO A 22 -18.68 6.74 -15.88
N ASN A 23 -19.24 7.94 -15.68
CA ASN A 23 -20.15 8.55 -16.66
C ASN A 23 -19.33 9.13 -17.85
N GLU A 24 -20.04 9.67 -18.87
CA GLU A 24 -19.42 10.13 -20.13
C GLU A 24 -18.36 11.23 -19.94
N ASP A 25 -18.50 12.09 -18.93
CA ASP A 25 -17.62 13.22 -18.69
C ASP A 25 -16.67 13.02 -17.48
N PHE A 26 -16.64 11.83 -16.90
CA PHE A 26 -15.79 11.47 -15.75
C PHE A 26 -16.06 12.32 -14.49
N THR A 27 -17.26 12.86 -14.34
CA THR A 27 -17.68 13.59 -13.14
C THR A 27 -18.38 12.70 -12.11
N GLU A 28 -18.77 11.49 -12.50
CA GLU A 28 -19.31 10.48 -11.59
C GLU A 28 -18.63 9.13 -11.84
N TRP A 29 -18.35 8.41 -10.75
CA TRP A 29 -17.83 7.04 -10.79
C TRP A 29 -18.70 6.14 -9.93
N THR A 30 -19.13 5.02 -10.48
CA THR A 30 -19.82 3.96 -9.76
C THR A 30 -18.84 2.82 -9.51
N VAL A 31 -18.67 2.45 -8.26
CA VAL A 31 -17.75 1.39 -7.82
C VAL A 31 -18.56 0.30 -7.14
N LYS A 32 -18.44 -0.92 -7.65
CA LYS A 32 -19.00 -2.10 -6.99
C LYS A 32 -18.02 -2.63 -5.98
N ILE A 33 -18.51 -2.97 -4.81
CA ILE A 33 -17.75 -3.60 -3.74
C ILE A 33 -17.92 -5.11 -3.87
N ARG A 34 -16.85 -5.85 -3.67
CA ARG A 34 -16.83 -7.31 -3.76
C ARG A 34 -17.58 -7.91 -2.59
N GLU A 35 -18.53 -8.79 -2.86
CA GLU A 35 -19.25 -9.53 -1.84
C GLU A 35 -18.39 -10.66 -1.27
N GLY A 36 -18.63 -11.03 0.00
CA GLY A 36 -17.99 -12.16 0.67
C GLY A 36 -16.68 -11.85 1.37
N ILE A 37 -16.17 -10.61 1.29
CA ILE A 37 -15.05 -10.18 2.14
C ILE A 37 -15.58 -9.88 3.53
N LYS A 38 -14.93 -10.45 4.55
CA LYS A 38 -15.25 -10.20 5.95
C LYS A 38 -14.13 -9.51 6.70
N TRP A 39 -14.51 -8.65 7.59
CA TRP A 39 -13.64 -8.16 8.66
C TRP A 39 -13.24 -9.30 9.60
N SER A 40 -12.15 -9.13 10.35
CA SER A 40 -11.61 -10.16 11.26
C SER A 40 -12.49 -10.44 12.48
N ASP A 41 -13.50 -9.65 12.72
CA ASP A 41 -14.54 -9.87 13.75
C ASP A 41 -15.81 -10.55 13.21
N GLY A 42 -15.82 -10.86 11.89
CA GLY A 42 -16.89 -11.58 11.22
C GLY A 42 -17.95 -10.71 10.54
N GLU A 43 -17.92 -9.39 10.71
CA GLU A 43 -18.83 -8.48 10.01
C GLU A 43 -18.47 -8.42 8.51
N ASP A 44 -19.47 -8.20 7.67
CA ASP A 44 -19.26 -8.07 6.20
C ASP A 44 -18.66 -6.72 5.85
N LEU A 45 -17.61 -6.73 5.02
CA LEU A 45 -17.12 -5.50 4.39
C LEU A 45 -18.07 -5.12 3.26
N ASN A 46 -18.58 -3.90 3.28
CA ASN A 46 -19.59 -3.44 2.33
C ASN A 46 -19.45 -1.94 1.98
N ALA A 47 -20.44 -1.39 1.29
CA ALA A 47 -20.44 -0.01 0.85
C ALA A 47 -20.43 1.02 2.00
N ASP A 48 -20.96 0.68 3.18
CA ASP A 48 -20.97 1.59 4.33
C ASP A 48 -19.54 1.89 4.79
N ASP A 49 -18.65 0.89 4.84
CA ASP A 49 -17.24 1.07 5.20
C ASP A 49 -16.50 2.01 4.24
N VAL A 50 -16.75 1.85 2.94
CA VAL A 50 -16.14 2.70 1.91
C VAL A 50 -16.63 4.14 2.02
N VAL A 51 -17.96 4.33 2.10
CA VAL A 51 -18.58 5.66 2.24
C VAL A 51 -18.12 6.33 3.53
N PHE A 52 -18.12 5.60 4.64
CA PHE A 52 -17.63 6.09 5.92
C PHE A 52 -16.17 6.53 5.84
N THR A 53 -15.29 5.69 5.30
CA THR A 53 -13.85 5.98 5.18
C THR A 53 -13.60 7.27 4.41
N PHE A 54 -14.18 7.43 3.23
CA PHE A 54 -13.96 8.63 2.43
C PHE A 54 -14.55 9.88 3.07
N ASN A 55 -15.72 9.81 3.70
CA ASN A 55 -16.32 10.94 4.42
C ASN A 55 -15.50 11.30 5.66
N MET A 56 -15.04 10.31 6.44
CA MET A 56 -14.13 10.51 7.57
C MET A 56 -12.85 11.25 7.15
N ILE A 57 -12.23 10.85 6.03
CA ILE A 57 -11.05 11.53 5.48
C ILE A 57 -11.39 12.97 5.08
N LYS A 58 -12.52 13.19 4.41
CA LYS A 58 -12.94 14.52 3.96
C LYS A 58 -13.21 15.48 5.11
N GLU A 59 -13.79 14.99 6.20
CA GLU A 59 -14.22 15.78 7.35
C GLU A 59 -13.08 16.09 8.34
N ASN A 60 -11.94 15.40 8.24
CA ASN A 60 -10.83 15.54 9.16
C ASN A 60 -9.57 16.07 8.47
N ASP A 61 -9.29 17.35 8.62
CA ASP A 61 -8.14 18.05 8.03
C ASP A 61 -6.77 17.57 8.58
N LYS A 62 -6.76 16.87 9.70
CA LYS A 62 -5.56 16.23 10.28
C LYS A 62 -5.18 14.93 9.60
N ILE A 63 -6.06 14.30 8.82
CA ILE A 63 -5.75 13.13 8.02
C ILE A 63 -5.02 13.59 6.76
N GLY A 64 -3.84 13.04 6.50
CA GLY A 64 -2.97 13.48 5.40
C GLY A 64 -3.63 13.48 4.02
N ALA A 65 -4.54 12.53 3.77
CA ALA A 65 -5.30 12.45 2.53
C ALA A 65 -6.42 13.49 2.38
N SER A 66 -6.82 14.17 3.46
CA SER A 66 -8.01 15.04 3.48
C SER A 66 -7.96 16.14 2.43
N ALA A 67 -6.86 16.86 2.34
CA ALA A 67 -6.70 17.96 1.39
C ALA A 67 -6.81 17.47 -0.07
N ALA A 68 -6.17 16.36 -0.40
CA ALA A 68 -6.19 15.77 -1.73
C ALA A 68 -7.60 15.21 -2.09
N THR A 69 -8.28 14.60 -1.12
CA THR A 69 -9.64 14.09 -1.28
C THR A 69 -10.60 15.22 -1.54
N ASN A 70 -10.54 16.27 -0.71
CA ASN A 70 -11.40 17.45 -0.85
C ASN A 70 -11.09 18.28 -2.10
N LEU A 71 -9.92 18.13 -2.73
CA LEU A 71 -9.61 18.84 -3.97
C LEU A 71 -10.50 18.36 -5.13
N TYR A 72 -10.74 17.06 -5.23
CA TYR A 72 -11.38 16.45 -6.40
C TYR A 72 -12.74 15.80 -6.11
N ILE A 73 -12.94 15.20 -4.92
CA ILE A 73 -14.21 14.53 -4.58
C ILE A 73 -15.17 15.53 -3.94
N ASP A 74 -16.34 15.69 -4.58
CA ASP A 74 -17.45 16.45 -4.02
C ASP A 74 -18.23 15.61 -3.02
N LYS A 75 -18.70 14.41 -3.42
CA LYS A 75 -19.58 13.58 -2.61
C LYS A 75 -19.26 12.09 -2.78
N VAL A 76 -19.48 11.32 -1.72
CA VAL A 76 -19.41 9.85 -1.72
C VAL A 76 -20.70 9.34 -1.10
N GLU A 77 -21.43 8.48 -1.80
CA GLU A 77 -22.75 8.02 -1.42
C GLU A 77 -22.91 6.51 -1.62
N LYS A 78 -23.59 5.87 -0.71
CA LYS A 78 -24.08 4.50 -0.86
C LYS A 78 -25.25 4.50 -1.85
N VAL A 79 -25.18 3.63 -2.87
CA VAL A 79 -26.28 3.36 -3.81
C VAL A 79 -27.09 2.16 -3.33
N ASP A 80 -26.38 1.08 -2.97
CA ASP A 80 -26.90 -0.13 -2.32
C ASP A 80 -25.79 -0.74 -1.43
N ASP A 81 -26.03 -1.92 -0.85
CA ASP A 81 -25.09 -2.52 0.11
C ASP A 81 -23.71 -2.81 -0.48
N TYR A 82 -23.58 -2.93 -1.79
CA TYR A 82 -22.31 -3.21 -2.47
C TYR A 82 -22.03 -2.27 -3.64
N THR A 83 -22.64 -1.09 -3.65
CA THR A 83 -22.40 -0.09 -4.69
C THR A 83 -22.22 1.30 -4.08
N VAL A 84 -21.09 1.92 -4.42
CA VAL A 84 -20.75 3.27 -4.01
C VAL A 84 -20.66 4.20 -5.22
N LYS A 85 -21.22 5.40 -5.10
CA LYS A 85 -21.10 6.45 -6.10
C LYS A 85 -20.21 7.57 -5.56
N PHE A 86 -19.21 7.94 -6.36
CA PHE A 86 -18.35 9.10 -6.16
C PHE A 86 -18.74 10.18 -7.14
N THR A 87 -19.03 11.38 -6.64
CA THR A 87 -19.25 12.58 -7.45
C THR A 87 -17.99 13.44 -7.37
N MET A 88 -17.45 13.79 -8.52
CA MET A 88 -16.24 14.61 -8.64
C MET A 88 -16.61 16.08 -8.85
N LYS A 89 -15.77 16.99 -8.38
CA LYS A 89 -15.95 18.45 -8.57
C LYS A 89 -15.72 18.88 -10.02
N GLU A 90 -14.95 18.12 -10.75
CA GLU A 90 -14.64 18.32 -12.16
C GLU A 90 -14.34 16.97 -12.82
N SER A 91 -14.20 16.94 -14.14
CA SER A 91 -13.84 15.73 -14.88
C SER A 91 -12.53 15.13 -14.35
N PHE A 92 -12.57 13.88 -13.89
CA PHE A 92 -11.41 13.24 -13.26
C PHE A 92 -11.18 11.79 -13.75
N PRO A 93 -10.62 11.60 -14.96
CA PRO A 93 -10.42 10.27 -15.56
C PRO A 93 -9.37 9.41 -14.85
N ARG A 94 -8.55 9.97 -13.95
CA ARG A 94 -7.53 9.23 -13.19
C ARG A 94 -8.01 8.79 -11.80
N PHE A 95 -9.30 8.62 -11.62
CA PHE A 95 -9.91 8.30 -10.33
C PHE A 95 -9.32 7.03 -9.70
N THR A 96 -9.28 5.92 -10.40
CA THR A 96 -8.79 4.63 -9.90
C THR A 96 -7.31 4.69 -9.52
N GLN A 97 -6.50 5.37 -10.33
CA GLN A 97 -5.07 5.56 -10.08
C GLN A 97 -4.81 6.41 -8.83
N ARG A 98 -5.69 7.39 -8.57
CA ARG A 98 -5.48 8.33 -7.45
C ARG A 98 -6.00 7.80 -6.13
N TYR A 99 -7.15 7.14 -6.13
CA TYR A 99 -7.88 6.82 -4.90
C TYR A 99 -7.92 5.34 -4.57
N GLY A 100 -7.45 4.48 -5.43
CA GLY A 100 -7.64 3.06 -5.27
C GLY A 100 -6.37 2.25 -5.12
N ILE A 101 -5.26 2.72 -5.69
CA ILE A 101 -4.04 1.94 -5.71
C ILE A 101 -3.22 2.22 -4.46
N THR A 102 -3.00 1.18 -3.69
CA THR A 102 -2.19 1.24 -2.48
C THR A 102 -0.82 0.66 -2.75
N VAL A 103 0.08 1.47 -3.30
CA VAL A 103 1.49 1.16 -3.27
C VAL A 103 2.10 1.84 -2.04
N TRP A 104 2.77 1.08 -1.19
CA TRP A 104 3.46 1.63 0.00
C TRP A 104 2.58 2.30 1.08
N GLY A 105 1.36 1.81 1.26
CA GLY A 105 0.54 2.21 2.39
C GLY A 105 0.01 3.62 2.31
N THR A 106 -0.51 3.98 1.15
CA THR A 106 -1.18 5.26 0.94
C THR A 106 -2.42 5.45 1.79
N ASP A 107 -2.93 6.64 1.78
CA ASP A 107 -3.87 7.25 2.70
C ASP A 107 -5.32 6.74 2.62
N TYR A 108 -5.65 5.80 1.71
CA TYR A 108 -7.03 5.37 1.41
C TYR A 108 -7.32 3.93 1.85
N ARG A 109 -6.85 3.55 3.04
CA ARG A 109 -7.20 2.26 3.64
C ARG A 109 -8.64 2.30 4.11
N ILE A 110 -9.44 1.35 3.63
CA ILE A 110 -10.82 1.21 4.10
C ILE A 110 -10.78 0.73 5.54
N VAL A 111 -11.55 1.40 6.41
CA VAL A 111 -11.66 1.08 7.82
C VAL A 111 -13.07 0.58 8.16
N PRO A 112 -13.23 -0.28 9.16
CA PRO A 112 -14.54 -0.78 9.57
C PRO A 112 -15.39 0.35 10.17
N GLU A 113 -16.51 0.67 9.52
CA GLU A 113 -17.43 1.72 9.94
C GLU A 113 -17.92 1.51 11.36
N HIS A 114 -18.33 0.27 11.71
CA HIS A 114 -18.88 -0.10 13.00
C HIS A 114 -17.90 0.10 14.18
N ILE A 115 -16.59 0.19 13.93
CA ILE A 115 -15.58 0.50 14.95
C ILE A 115 -15.27 2.00 14.97
N TYR A 116 -14.95 2.56 13.79
CA TYR A 116 -14.44 3.94 13.71
C TYR A 116 -15.52 4.99 13.90
N SER A 117 -16.79 4.70 13.55
CA SER A 117 -17.92 5.61 13.80
C SER A 117 -18.19 5.85 15.28
N GLN A 118 -17.75 4.96 16.15
CA GLN A 118 -17.93 5.06 17.60
C GLN A 118 -16.83 5.92 18.28
N GLN A 119 -15.81 6.33 17.54
CA GLN A 119 -14.69 7.07 18.10
C GLN A 119 -15.00 8.57 18.17
N ALA A 120 -14.72 9.18 19.31
CA ALA A 120 -14.91 10.62 19.51
C ALA A 120 -13.94 11.45 18.63
N ASP A 121 -12.75 10.96 18.40
CA ASP A 121 -11.73 11.56 17.50
C ASP A 121 -10.91 10.43 16.87
N VAL A 122 -11.16 10.12 15.63
CA VAL A 122 -10.47 9.07 14.86
C VAL A 122 -8.97 9.35 14.67
N THR A 123 -8.55 10.62 14.78
CA THR A 123 -7.14 11.01 14.60
C THR A 123 -6.28 10.73 15.83
N THR A 124 -6.90 10.48 16.96
CA THR A 124 -6.23 10.14 18.23
C THR A 124 -6.52 8.72 18.69
N PHE A 125 -7.42 8.03 18.00
CA PHE A 125 -7.75 6.64 18.29
C PHE A 125 -6.52 5.74 18.10
N LYS A 126 -6.23 4.95 19.13
CA LYS A 126 -5.18 3.94 19.11
C LYS A 126 -5.84 2.57 19.08
N ASP A 127 -5.77 1.96 17.93
CA ASP A 127 -6.30 0.62 17.71
C ASP A 127 -5.18 -0.41 17.97
N GLU A 128 -5.13 -0.93 19.20
CA GLU A 128 -4.09 -1.90 19.60
C GLU A 128 -4.37 -3.31 19.05
N GLN A 129 -5.63 -3.60 18.72
CA GLN A 129 -6.10 -4.86 18.13
C GLN A 129 -6.99 -4.57 16.92
N PRO A 130 -6.39 -4.10 15.81
CA PRO A 130 -7.17 -3.61 14.68
C PRO A 130 -8.01 -4.70 14.03
N VAL A 131 -9.28 -4.38 13.78
CA VAL A 131 -10.16 -5.18 12.93
C VAL A 131 -9.76 -4.93 11.47
N VAL A 132 -9.45 -6.00 10.77
CA VAL A 132 -8.83 -5.94 9.43
C VAL A 132 -9.59 -6.79 8.41
N ALA A 133 -9.58 -6.36 7.14
CA ALA A 133 -10.10 -7.15 6.02
C ALA A 133 -9.03 -8.06 5.39
N GLY A 134 -7.76 -7.84 5.72
CA GLY A 134 -6.64 -8.66 5.27
C GLY A 134 -6.59 -10.03 5.95
N PRO A 135 -5.70 -10.93 5.49
CA PRO A 135 -5.61 -12.30 5.98
C PRO A 135 -4.95 -12.45 7.36
N TYR A 136 -4.29 -11.42 7.86
CA TYR A 136 -3.53 -11.47 9.11
C TYR A 136 -4.04 -10.46 10.13
N THR A 137 -4.08 -10.88 11.39
CA THR A 137 -4.31 -10.02 12.55
C THR A 137 -3.02 -9.85 13.35
N VAL A 138 -2.94 -8.81 14.18
CA VAL A 138 -1.84 -8.63 15.12
C VAL A 138 -2.00 -9.65 16.25
N GLU A 139 -1.02 -10.53 16.41
CA GLU A 139 -0.95 -11.50 17.50
C GLU A 139 -0.24 -10.91 18.71
N ASP A 140 0.93 -10.28 18.47
CA ASP A 140 1.73 -9.68 19.52
C ASP A 140 2.70 -8.64 18.94
N TYR A 141 3.23 -7.73 19.75
CA TYR A 141 4.20 -6.74 19.33
C TYR A 141 5.04 -6.20 20.49
N ASP A 142 6.23 -5.73 20.19
CA ASP A 142 7.04 -5.01 21.17
C ASP A 142 6.62 -3.55 21.27
N SER A 143 6.40 -3.07 22.49
CA SER A 143 5.97 -1.69 22.75
C SER A 143 7.02 -0.63 22.35
N ASN A 144 8.29 -0.99 22.18
CA ASN A 144 9.34 -0.12 21.67
C ASN A 144 9.39 -0.11 20.12
N GLY A 145 8.64 -0.99 19.47
CA GLY A 145 8.56 -1.08 18.01
C GLY A 145 9.66 -1.94 17.37
N ASP A 146 10.37 -2.76 18.14
CA ASP A 146 11.43 -3.61 17.60
C ASP A 146 10.91 -4.80 16.79
N TRP A 147 9.66 -5.23 17.03
CA TRP A 147 9.04 -6.28 16.27
C TRP A 147 7.51 -6.27 16.36
N ILE A 148 6.88 -6.90 15.37
CA ILE A 148 5.45 -7.20 15.35
C ILE A 148 5.23 -8.58 14.76
N LEU A 149 4.39 -9.39 15.43
CA LEU A 149 3.98 -10.72 15.02
C LEU A 149 2.55 -10.70 14.52
N TYR A 150 2.36 -11.12 13.30
CA TYR A 150 1.05 -11.33 12.71
C TYR A 150 0.73 -12.81 12.66
N LYS A 151 -0.55 -13.14 12.89
CA LYS A 151 -1.10 -14.48 12.78
C LYS A 151 -2.15 -14.55 11.68
N LEU A 152 -2.08 -15.61 10.89
CA LEU A 152 -3.09 -15.91 9.90
C LEU A 152 -4.43 -16.14 10.58
N ARG A 153 -5.48 -15.48 10.09
CA ARG A 153 -6.85 -15.68 10.57
C ARG A 153 -7.33 -17.10 10.24
N ASP A 154 -8.13 -17.68 11.14
CA ASP A 154 -8.75 -18.99 10.88
C ASP A 154 -9.70 -18.95 9.68
N ASP A 155 -10.34 -17.79 9.47
CA ASP A 155 -11.27 -17.49 8.38
C ASP A 155 -10.59 -16.74 7.20
N TRP A 156 -9.26 -16.85 7.02
CA TRP A 156 -8.51 -16.11 6.02
C TRP A 156 -9.06 -16.21 4.58
N LYS A 157 -9.83 -17.27 4.28
CA LYS A 157 -10.50 -17.44 2.98
C LYS A 157 -11.64 -16.43 2.76
N GLU A 158 -12.14 -15.80 3.81
CA GLU A 158 -13.12 -14.72 3.76
C GLU A 158 -12.46 -13.33 3.80
N SER A 159 -11.12 -13.27 3.88
CA SER A 159 -10.34 -12.04 3.77
C SER A 159 -10.16 -11.60 2.31
N THR A 160 -9.60 -10.41 2.10
CA THR A 160 -9.25 -9.93 0.75
C THR A 160 -8.35 -10.93 0.03
N LEU A 161 -7.34 -11.50 0.66
CA LEU A 161 -6.47 -12.50 0.04
C LEU A 161 -7.24 -13.76 -0.37
N GLY A 162 -8.11 -14.28 0.49
CA GLY A 162 -8.84 -15.52 0.22
C GLY A 162 -9.86 -15.37 -0.90
N VAL A 163 -10.54 -14.22 -0.98
CA VAL A 163 -11.56 -13.94 -1.99
C VAL A 163 -10.94 -13.56 -3.33
N VAL A 164 -9.80 -12.87 -3.34
CA VAL A 164 -9.15 -12.34 -4.55
C VAL A 164 -7.95 -13.18 -5.00
N GLY A 165 -7.35 -13.94 -4.08
CA GLY A 165 -6.05 -14.57 -4.29
C GLY A 165 -5.96 -15.54 -5.46
N THR A 166 -7.05 -16.25 -5.79
CA THR A 166 -7.09 -17.16 -6.95
C THR A 166 -7.16 -16.42 -8.30
N GLU A 167 -7.63 -15.19 -8.32
CA GLU A 167 -7.76 -14.40 -9.56
C GLU A 167 -6.45 -13.72 -9.96
N HIS A 168 -5.71 -13.18 -8.98
CA HIS A 168 -4.59 -12.26 -9.25
C HIS A 168 -3.25 -12.74 -8.70
N TYR A 169 -3.22 -13.52 -7.61
CA TYR A 169 -1.98 -13.91 -6.96
C TYR A 169 -1.49 -15.32 -7.31
N ASN A 170 -2.07 -15.99 -8.30
CA ASN A 170 -1.79 -17.39 -8.66
C ASN A 170 -1.82 -18.34 -7.45
N TYR A 171 -2.62 -18.00 -6.46
CA TYR A 171 -2.79 -18.80 -5.26
C TYR A 171 -3.63 -20.03 -5.62
N SER A 172 -3.09 -21.23 -5.44
CA SER A 172 -3.91 -22.44 -5.60
C SER A 172 -4.78 -22.65 -4.35
N GLU A 173 -5.96 -23.24 -4.51
CA GLU A 173 -6.87 -23.52 -3.40
C GLU A 173 -6.23 -24.39 -2.29
N ASP A 174 -5.19 -25.14 -2.62
CA ASP A 174 -4.44 -25.99 -1.71
C ASP A 174 -3.28 -25.27 -0.98
N GLN A 175 -2.94 -24.06 -1.39
CA GLN A 175 -1.90 -23.28 -0.73
C GLN A 175 -2.49 -22.59 0.51
N VAL A 176 -1.81 -22.77 1.63
CA VAL A 176 -2.11 -22.06 2.87
C VAL A 176 -0.99 -21.05 3.10
N PRO A 177 -1.32 -19.77 3.36
CA PRO A 177 -0.32 -18.77 3.73
C PRO A 177 0.46 -19.19 4.98
N ALA A 178 1.59 -18.56 5.25
CA ALA A 178 2.35 -18.79 6.48
C ALA A 178 1.45 -18.53 7.71
N GLU A 179 1.48 -19.42 8.70
CA GLU A 179 0.67 -19.29 9.92
C GLU A 179 1.03 -18.02 10.67
N TYR A 180 2.32 -17.66 10.68
CA TYR A 180 2.84 -16.45 11.31
C TYR A 180 3.73 -15.68 10.35
N VAL A 181 3.67 -14.34 10.43
CA VAL A 181 4.59 -13.40 9.77
C VAL A 181 5.17 -12.50 10.84
N TRP A 182 6.49 -12.57 11.01
CA TRP A 182 7.20 -11.84 12.05
C TRP A 182 8.11 -10.78 11.46
N PHE A 183 7.73 -9.53 11.58
CA PHE A 183 8.55 -8.39 11.21
C PHE A 183 9.44 -8.02 12.40
N ARG A 184 10.75 -7.96 12.17
CA ARG A 184 11.74 -7.71 13.22
C ARG A 184 12.72 -6.63 12.79
N TYR A 185 13.08 -5.75 13.71
CA TYR A 185 14.26 -4.92 13.57
C TYR A 185 15.51 -5.76 13.84
N LEU A 186 16.37 -5.87 12.84
CA LEU A 186 17.53 -6.78 12.88
C LEU A 186 18.86 -6.06 13.19
N GLY A 187 18.80 -4.77 13.53
CA GLY A 187 19.98 -3.97 13.77
C GLY A 187 20.62 -3.39 12.50
N ASP A 188 21.94 -3.25 12.53
CA ASP A 188 22.70 -2.73 11.39
C ASP A 188 22.82 -3.72 10.23
N SER A 189 23.38 -3.24 9.10
CA SER A 189 23.53 -4.06 7.89
C SER A 189 24.32 -5.36 8.15
N SER A 190 25.39 -5.32 8.93
CA SER A 190 26.20 -6.50 9.23
C SER A 190 25.42 -7.55 10.03
N SER A 191 24.64 -7.10 11.02
CA SER A 191 23.77 -7.96 11.82
C SER A 191 22.69 -8.61 10.97
N ARG A 192 22.02 -7.84 10.08
CA ARG A 192 21.02 -8.34 9.16
C ARG A 192 21.57 -9.42 8.22
N GLN A 193 22.75 -9.16 7.64
CA GLN A 193 23.42 -10.13 6.77
C GLN A 193 23.76 -11.42 7.50
N MET A 194 24.30 -11.35 8.73
CA MET A 194 24.62 -12.54 9.53
C MET A 194 23.38 -13.40 9.79
N GLN A 195 22.25 -12.77 10.19
CA GLN A 195 21.00 -13.48 10.46
C GLN A 195 20.45 -14.16 9.19
N MET A 196 20.57 -13.51 8.03
CA MET A 196 20.17 -14.11 6.75
C MET A 196 21.08 -15.27 6.38
N VAL A 197 22.40 -15.14 6.51
CA VAL A 197 23.36 -16.21 6.19
C VAL A 197 23.17 -17.43 7.10
N SER A 198 22.81 -17.23 8.37
CA SER A 198 22.54 -18.30 9.34
C SER A 198 21.13 -18.91 9.23
N ASN A 199 20.29 -18.43 8.29
CA ASN A 199 18.89 -18.84 8.11
C ASN A 199 18.02 -18.56 9.36
N GLU A 200 18.27 -17.45 10.06
CA GLU A 200 17.45 -16.98 11.17
C GLU A 200 16.29 -16.09 10.68
N VAL A 201 16.34 -15.66 9.42
CA VAL A 201 15.30 -14.90 8.74
C VAL A 201 15.06 -15.45 7.34
N ASP A 202 13.83 -15.36 6.86
CA ASP A 202 13.41 -15.90 5.56
C ASP A 202 13.47 -14.81 4.47
N ILE A 203 13.24 -13.55 4.82
CA ILE A 203 13.19 -12.41 3.89
C ILE A 203 13.98 -11.25 4.47
N LEU A 204 14.78 -10.61 3.63
CA LEU A 204 15.50 -9.38 3.95
C LEU A 204 15.26 -8.36 2.85
N CYS A 205 14.78 -7.17 3.23
CA CYS A 205 14.53 -6.05 2.33
C CYS A 205 15.68 -5.03 2.36
N GLU A 206 15.73 -4.16 1.37
CA GLU A 206 16.68 -3.03 1.28
C GLU A 206 18.15 -3.49 1.36
N VAL A 207 18.52 -4.42 0.51
CA VAL A 207 19.86 -5.00 0.43
C VAL A 207 20.59 -4.40 -0.77
N THR A 208 21.84 -3.94 -0.57
CA THR A 208 22.68 -3.52 -1.69
C THR A 208 23.19 -4.71 -2.49
N MET A 209 23.67 -4.47 -3.71
CA MET A 209 24.21 -5.53 -4.57
C MET A 209 25.42 -6.22 -3.94
N GLU A 210 26.32 -5.45 -3.32
CA GLU A 210 27.50 -5.98 -2.65
C GLU A 210 27.11 -6.87 -1.46
N GLU A 211 26.11 -6.46 -0.68
CA GLU A 211 25.58 -7.26 0.43
C GLU A 211 24.96 -8.57 -0.05
N LEU A 212 24.14 -8.51 -1.12
CA LEU A 212 23.55 -9.72 -1.72
C LEU A 212 24.65 -10.72 -2.17
N GLN A 213 25.64 -10.24 -2.91
CA GLN A 213 26.74 -11.09 -3.40
C GLN A 213 27.56 -11.67 -2.25
N ALA A 214 27.83 -10.91 -1.19
CA ALA A 214 28.52 -11.38 -0.01
C ALA A 214 27.74 -12.49 0.72
N MET A 215 26.43 -12.28 0.89
CA MET A 215 25.56 -13.29 1.51
C MET A 215 25.46 -14.56 0.66
N GLN A 216 25.25 -14.43 -0.65
CA GLN A 216 25.20 -15.57 -1.57
C GLN A 216 26.52 -16.37 -1.61
N SER A 217 27.66 -15.67 -1.50
CA SER A 217 28.97 -16.33 -1.39
C SER A 217 29.14 -17.15 -0.11
N SER A 218 28.40 -16.82 0.93
CA SER A 218 28.44 -17.46 2.25
C SER A 218 27.35 -18.52 2.43
N ASN A 219 26.22 -18.38 1.74
CA ASN A 219 25.09 -19.30 1.78
C ASN A 219 24.42 -19.37 0.40
N ASP A 220 24.60 -20.51 -0.27
CA ASP A 220 24.11 -20.77 -1.64
C ASP A 220 22.58 -20.92 -1.75
N LYS A 221 21.86 -20.94 -0.64
CA LYS A 221 20.40 -20.96 -0.60
C LYS A 221 19.78 -19.58 -0.69
N ILE A 222 20.57 -18.53 -0.56
CA ILE A 222 20.08 -17.15 -0.64
C ILE A 222 19.83 -16.79 -2.10
N ASN A 223 18.57 -16.46 -2.41
CA ASN A 223 18.13 -16.04 -3.72
C ASN A 223 17.65 -14.59 -3.68
N ALA A 224 17.86 -13.85 -4.75
CA ALA A 224 17.17 -12.60 -5.00
C ALA A 224 15.84 -12.87 -5.73
N TRP A 225 15.05 -11.84 -5.94
CA TRP A 225 13.78 -11.93 -6.71
C TRP A 225 14.02 -12.51 -8.12
N TYR A 226 15.12 -12.09 -8.78
CA TYR A 226 15.66 -12.68 -10.00
C TYR A 226 17.09 -13.13 -9.76
N ASN A 227 17.51 -14.22 -10.39
CA ASN A 227 18.87 -14.73 -10.26
C ASN A 227 19.91 -13.99 -11.12
N GLU A 228 19.45 -13.10 -12.01
CA GLU A 228 20.28 -12.31 -12.92
C GLU A 228 19.92 -10.83 -12.79
N PHE A 229 20.82 -9.96 -13.30
CA PHE A 229 20.54 -8.52 -13.31
C PHE A 229 19.21 -8.25 -14.06
N PRO A 230 18.32 -7.41 -13.51
CA PRO A 230 18.53 -6.46 -12.40
C PRO A 230 18.33 -7.01 -10.98
N TYR A 231 18.19 -8.28 -10.76
CA TYR A 231 17.97 -9.00 -9.48
C TYR A 231 16.68 -8.68 -8.77
N ALA A 232 16.21 -7.45 -8.83
CA ALA A 232 14.89 -7.02 -8.40
C ALA A 232 14.40 -5.93 -9.34
N THR A 233 13.13 -5.99 -9.73
CA THR A 233 12.44 -4.88 -10.40
C THR A 233 11.15 -4.63 -9.65
N MET A 234 10.85 -3.36 -9.49
CA MET A 234 9.63 -2.90 -8.89
C MET A 234 9.25 -1.59 -9.58
N ASP A 235 8.01 -1.48 -9.96
CA ASP A 235 7.47 -0.22 -10.46
C ASP A 235 7.15 0.68 -9.27
N ASP A 236 8.20 1.28 -8.70
CA ASP A 236 8.10 2.19 -7.56
C ASP A 236 7.87 3.62 -8.05
N PRO A 237 6.70 4.23 -7.82
CA PRO A 237 6.44 5.61 -8.15
C PRO A 237 7.22 6.61 -7.30
N GLY A 238 7.89 6.15 -6.24
CA GLY A 238 8.73 6.94 -5.34
C GLY A 238 10.09 7.26 -5.93
N ALA A 239 10.15 8.14 -6.92
CA ALA A 239 11.42 8.53 -7.54
C ALA A 239 12.38 9.17 -6.53
N LYS A 240 13.62 8.68 -6.47
CA LYS A 240 14.71 9.40 -5.81
C LYS A 240 15.08 10.62 -6.66
N GLY A 241 15.08 11.81 -6.08
CA GLY A 241 15.29 13.02 -6.82
C GLY A 241 15.80 14.19 -5.99
N LEU A 242 16.30 15.21 -6.68
CA LEU A 242 16.61 16.50 -6.09
C LEU A 242 15.34 17.35 -6.02
N VAL A 243 14.96 17.72 -4.80
CA VAL A 243 13.83 18.61 -4.56
C VAL A 243 14.34 20.02 -4.27
N PHE A 244 13.90 20.99 -5.08
CA PHE A 244 14.25 22.40 -4.88
C PHE A 244 13.21 23.12 -4.04
N SER A 245 13.63 23.83 -3.01
CA SER A 245 12.75 24.66 -2.19
C SER A 245 12.39 25.96 -2.94
N GLN A 246 11.45 25.85 -3.87
CA GLN A 246 11.06 26.95 -4.76
C GLN A 246 10.47 28.15 -3.96
N GLY A 247 9.88 27.90 -2.80
CA GLY A 247 9.34 28.94 -1.91
C GLY A 247 10.41 29.87 -1.31
N GLN A 248 11.70 29.53 -1.42
CA GLN A 248 12.80 30.40 -1.00
C GLN A 248 13.17 31.49 -2.05
N GLY A 249 12.56 31.45 -3.23
CA GLY A 249 12.87 32.38 -4.31
C GLY A 249 14.13 32.02 -5.08
N ALA A 250 14.72 33.02 -5.73
CA ALA A 250 15.88 32.84 -6.58
C ALA A 250 17.11 32.29 -5.80
N PRO A 251 17.91 31.36 -6.40
CA PRO A 251 17.75 30.87 -7.77
C PRO A 251 16.83 29.66 -7.91
N TYR A 252 16.27 29.14 -6.81
CA TYR A 252 15.57 27.84 -6.76
C TYR A 252 14.20 27.85 -7.46
N ASP A 253 13.55 29.02 -7.56
CA ASP A 253 12.30 29.23 -8.27
C ASP A 253 12.49 29.39 -9.78
N ASN A 254 13.74 29.64 -10.25
CA ASN A 254 14.06 29.77 -11.67
C ASN A 254 14.10 28.39 -12.35
N PRO A 255 13.25 28.10 -13.35
CA PRO A 255 13.26 26.84 -14.09
C PRO A 255 14.59 26.56 -14.78
N ASP A 256 15.24 27.58 -15.39
CA ASP A 256 16.50 27.40 -16.12
C ASP A 256 17.63 26.99 -15.16
N PHE A 257 17.63 27.52 -13.95
CA PHE A 257 18.61 27.11 -12.94
C PHE A 257 18.41 25.63 -12.57
N ARG A 258 17.17 25.18 -12.37
CA ARG A 258 16.88 23.78 -12.04
C ARG A 258 17.27 22.85 -13.20
N TRP A 259 16.96 23.23 -14.44
CA TRP A 259 17.37 22.50 -15.63
C TRP A 259 18.90 22.43 -15.78
N ALA A 260 19.60 23.53 -15.52
CA ALA A 260 21.07 23.53 -15.55
C ALA A 260 21.67 22.51 -14.57
N ILE A 261 21.09 22.37 -13.36
CA ILE A 261 21.53 21.35 -12.39
C ILE A 261 21.24 19.94 -12.92
N VAL A 262 20.03 19.68 -13.44
CA VAL A 262 19.69 18.36 -14.02
C VAL A 262 20.65 17.99 -15.15
N LEU A 263 20.96 18.90 -16.02
CA LEU A 263 21.88 18.67 -17.13
C LEU A 263 23.37 18.52 -16.71
N ALA A 264 23.71 19.01 -15.52
CA ALA A 264 25.05 18.86 -14.94
C ALA A 264 25.22 17.55 -14.14
N LEU A 265 24.15 16.86 -13.84
CA LEU A 265 24.19 15.57 -13.14
C LEU A 265 24.55 14.45 -14.13
N ASP A 266 25.55 13.68 -13.77
CA ASP A 266 25.80 12.38 -14.38
C ASP A 266 24.84 11.35 -13.77
N ILE A 267 23.73 11.12 -14.45
CA ILE A 267 22.68 10.22 -13.95
C ILE A 267 23.19 8.79 -13.90
N ASP A 268 23.96 8.35 -14.89
CA ASP A 268 24.51 7.00 -14.93
C ASP A 268 25.47 6.75 -13.78
N LEU A 269 26.34 7.72 -13.48
CA LEU A 269 27.22 7.64 -12.31
C LEU A 269 26.44 7.68 -10.99
N SER A 270 25.37 8.45 -10.90
CA SER A 270 24.49 8.48 -9.73
C SER A 270 23.81 7.14 -9.45
N LEU A 271 23.42 6.41 -10.50
CA LEU A 271 22.74 5.12 -10.38
C LEU A 271 23.70 3.98 -9.95
N ILE A 272 24.99 4.09 -10.21
CA ILE A 272 25.99 3.09 -9.79
C ILE A 272 26.11 3.05 -8.25
N HIS A 273 25.81 4.15 -7.56
CA HIS A 273 25.95 4.27 -6.10
C HIS A 273 24.62 4.12 -5.35
N ILE A 274 23.55 3.81 -6.07
CA ILE A 274 22.23 3.52 -5.52
C ILE A 274 21.95 2.03 -5.59
#